data_9c8e1f3b92cf15445253368707338123
#
_entry.id   9c8e1f3b92cf15445253368707338123
#
_cell.length_a   1.000
_cell.length_b   1.000
_cell.length_c   1.000
_cell.angle_alpha   90.00
_cell.angle_beta   90.00
_cell.angle_gamma   90.00
#
_symmetry.space_group_name_H-M   'P 1'
#
loop_
_entity.id
_entity.type
_entity.pdbx_description
1 polymer ?
#
loop_
_entity_poly.entity_id
_entity_poly.type
_entity_poly.pdbx_seq_one_letter_code
_entity_poly.pdbx_strand_id
1 'polypeptide(L)'
;MIYADNAATTKMSPVALAAMLPALEDNYGNPSSLHSVGQHAAELLQSARETMARCLNCKPREILFTSGGSEADNQALLSAAELGRLKGKKHIISTAFEHHAVLHSLKRLEKQGFEVTLLPVGPNGTVTAQQVKEAIRPDTCLVTVMYANNEIGSILPIEEIGAVCREAGVLFHTDAVQAVGHLPIDVKAQHIDMLSLSGHKFHGPKGVGALYVRQGVPITSLIEGGAQERGKRAGTENVPGIAAMAAALVDACAHMEENRAKVTALRDKLIAGLSQIPHSALNGDPVNRLPGNVNFCFEGIEGESLLLLLDDAGICASSGSACTSGSLDPSHVLLAIGRPHEVAHGSLRLSLSEWNQPWEIDHILREVPRVVAYLRSMSPVWKDLESGKKQFML
;
A
#
# COMPACT_ATOMS: atom_id res chain seq x y z
N MET A 1 -9.84 17.93 15.18
CA MET A 1 -9.41 17.42 13.84
C MET A 1 -9.38 15.91 13.93
N ILE A 2 -10.14 15.23 13.11
CA ILE A 2 -10.19 13.76 13.01
C ILE A 2 -9.34 13.36 11.82
N TYR A 3 -8.28 12.57 12.06
CA TYR A 3 -7.42 12.08 11.00
C TYR A 3 -7.88 10.69 10.54
N ALA A 4 -8.50 10.65 9.36
CA ALA A 4 -9.01 9.44 8.72
C ALA A 4 -8.35 9.20 7.34
N ASP A 5 -7.06 9.57 7.20
CA ASP A 5 -6.27 9.39 5.96
C ASP A 5 -4.98 8.60 6.19
N ASN A 6 -5.02 7.59 7.08
CA ASN A 6 -3.85 6.79 7.45
C ASN A 6 -3.31 5.95 6.27
N ALA A 7 -4.10 5.64 5.26
CA ALA A 7 -3.62 4.97 4.04
C ALA A 7 -2.72 5.88 3.17
N ALA A 8 -2.83 7.21 3.28
CA ALA A 8 -1.91 8.13 2.61
C ALA A 8 -0.57 8.23 3.36
N THR A 9 -0.63 8.47 4.66
CA THR A 9 0.53 8.46 5.58
C THR A 9 0.03 8.40 7.02
N THR A 10 0.83 7.86 7.93
CA THR A 10 0.51 7.86 9.35
C THR A 10 1.36 8.88 10.12
N LYS A 11 0.87 9.30 11.28
CA LYS A 11 1.66 10.02 12.28
C LYS A 11 2.71 9.07 12.86
N MET A 12 3.94 9.54 13.00
CA MET A 12 5.01 8.75 13.62
C MET A 12 4.69 8.43 15.08
N SER A 13 4.91 7.17 15.49
CA SER A 13 4.63 6.73 16.85
C SER A 13 5.67 7.26 17.86
N PRO A 14 5.29 7.39 19.14
CA PRO A 14 6.26 7.72 20.20
C PRO A 14 7.40 6.70 20.28
N VAL A 15 7.14 5.41 20.03
CA VAL A 15 8.14 4.35 20.02
C VAL A 15 9.16 4.55 18.89
N ALA A 16 8.66 4.87 17.69
CA ALA A 16 9.53 5.19 16.54
C ALA A 16 10.38 6.44 16.81
N LEU A 17 9.77 7.50 17.37
CA LEU A 17 10.49 8.73 17.71
C LEU A 17 11.58 8.48 18.76
N ALA A 18 11.27 7.72 19.81
CA ALA A 18 12.22 7.36 20.86
C ALA A 18 13.42 6.55 20.32
N ALA A 19 13.21 5.70 19.31
CA ALA A 19 14.29 4.98 18.64
C ALA A 19 15.11 5.86 17.68
N MET A 20 14.50 6.91 17.13
CA MET A 20 15.14 7.82 16.17
C MET A 20 16.12 8.79 16.84
N LEU A 21 15.72 9.38 17.94
CA LEU A 21 16.48 10.46 18.61
C LEU A 21 17.91 10.06 18.99
N PRO A 22 18.17 8.91 19.65
CA PRO A 22 19.54 8.51 19.97
C PRO A 22 20.41 8.28 18.72
N ALA A 23 19.81 7.88 17.61
CA ALA A 23 20.53 7.69 16.36
C ALA A 23 20.88 9.02 15.66
N LEU A 24 20.19 10.12 15.99
CA LEU A 24 20.50 11.46 15.51
C LEU A 24 21.54 12.17 16.41
N GLU A 25 21.48 11.96 17.72
CA GLU A 25 22.25 12.71 18.71
C GLU A 25 23.55 11.98 19.11
N ASP A 26 23.46 10.68 19.45
CA ASP A 26 24.56 9.92 20.03
C ASP A 26 25.24 8.98 19.02
N ASN A 27 24.46 8.33 18.14
CA ASN A 27 24.92 7.30 17.20
C ASN A 27 24.93 7.82 15.74
N TYR A 28 25.39 9.04 15.54
CA TYR A 28 25.39 9.76 14.27
C TYR A 28 26.48 9.32 13.27
N GLY A 29 27.27 8.29 13.63
CA GLY A 29 28.40 7.83 12.82
C GLY A 29 27.98 7.26 11.45
N ASN A 30 28.91 7.30 10.51
CA ASN A 30 28.76 6.58 9.25
C ASN A 30 29.00 5.07 9.49
N PRO A 31 28.04 4.16 9.19
CA PRO A 31 28.19 2.73 9.44
C PRO A 31 29.38 2.07 8.73
N SER A 32 29.94 2.73 7.69
CA SER A 32 31.11 2.24 6.96
C SER A 32 32.45 2.64 7.61
N SER A 33 32.44 3.48 8.65
CA SER A 33 33.65 3.95 9.32
C SER A 33 34.20 2.92 10.30
N LEU A 34 35.52 2.79 10.37
CA LEU A 34 36.20 1.80 11.23
C LEU A 34 36.32 2.23 12.70
N HIS A 35 36.19 3.51 13.02
CA HIS A 35 36.25 4.02 14.39
C HIS A 35 34.94 3.72 15.16
N SER A 36 35.01 3.78 16.49
CA SER A 36 33.92 3.38 17.41
C SER A 36 32.59 4.04 17.10
N VAL A 37 32.54 5.33 16.76
CA VAL A 37 31.30 6.05 16.45
C VAL A 37 30.61 5.46 15.20
N GLY A 38 31.41 5.04 14.19
CA GLY A 38 30.86 4.35 13.01
C GLY A 38 30.39 2.93 13.34
N GLN A 39 31.12 2.20 14.20
CA GLN A 39 30.73 0.85 14.60
C GLN A 39 29.43 0.82 15.40
N HIS A 40 29.17 1.79 16.28
CA HIS A 40 27.89 1.91 16.98
C HIS A 40 26.72 2.13 15.99
N ALA A 41 26.92 2.96 14.96
CA ALA A 41 25.92 3.14 13.93
C ALA A 41 25.70 1.86 13.09
N ALA A 42 26.77 1.09 12.80
CA ALA A 42 26.68 -0.20 12.12
C ALA A 42 25.93 -1.25 12.95
N GLU A 43 26.16 -1.31 14.26
CA GLU A 43 25.45 -2.19 15.19
C GLU A 43 23.96 -1.87 15.24
N LEU A 44 23.61 -0.57 15.30
CA LEU A 44 22.22 -0.11 15.27
C LEU A 44 21.52 -0.50 13.96
N LEU A 45 22.19 -0.28 12.82
CA LEU A 45 21.70 -0.67 11.49
C LEU A 45 21.47 -2.19 11.40
N GLN A 46 22.43 -2.99 11.93
CA GLN A 46 22.32 -4.46 11.93
C GLN A 46 21.18 -4.94 12.84
N SER A 47 21.04 -4.38 14.04
CA SER A 47 19.96 -4.69 14.98
C SER A 47 18.57 -4.39 14.37
N ALA A 48 18.42 -3.24 13.69
CA ALA A 48 17.22 -2.89 12.98
C ALA A 48 16.88 -3.90 11.88
N ARG A 49 17.88 -4.33 11.12
CA ARG A 49 17.74 -5.35 10.06
C ARG A 49 17.30 -6.70 10.61
N GLU A 50 17.89 -7.15 11.70
CA GLU A 50 17.53 -8.40 12.39
C GLU A 50 16.09 -8.36 12.92
N THR A 51 15.72 -7.23 13.46
CA THR A 51 14.38 -6.96 13.98
C THR A 51 13.32 -7.06 12.88
N MET A 52 13.52 -6.38 11.77
CA MET A 52 12.60 -6.46 10.62
C MET A 52 12.53 -7.87 10.03
N ALA A 53 13.66 -8.56 9.97
CA ALA A 53 13.71 -9.94 9.48
C ALA A 53 12.89 -10.90 10.35
N ARG A 54 12.89 -10.72 11.69
CA ARG A 54 12.02 -11.50 12.59
C ARG A 54 10.55 -11.24 12.33
N CYS A 55 10.15 -9.98 12.13
CA CYS A 55 8.75 -9.62 11.86
C CYS A 55 8.21 -10.23 10.56
N LEU A 56 9.07 -10.49 9.57
CA LEU A 56 8.70 -11.05 8.28
C LEU A 56 9.00 -12.56 8.15
N ASN A 57 9.56 -13.20 9.19
CA ASN A 57 10.07 -14.58 9.19
C ASN A 57 11.13 -14.84 8.11
N CYS A 58 12.10 -13.93 7.94
CA CYS A 58 13.19 -14.07 6.98
C CYS A 58 14.57 -13.95 7.65
N LYS A 59 15.64 -14.02 6.85
CA LYS A 59 17.02 -13.81 7.33
C LYS A 59 17.38 -12.32 7.22
N PRO A 60 18.22 -11.77 8.13
CA PRO A 60 18.65 -10.37 8.07
C PRO A 60 19.23 -9.97 6.71
N ARG A 61 20.01 -10.84 6.07
CA ARG A 61 20.60 -10.60 4.75
C ARG A 61 19.60 -10.50 3.59
N GLU A 62 18.35 -10.89 3.82
CA GLU A 62 17.25 -10.82 2.85
C GLU A 62 16.52 -9.47 2.92
N ILE A 63 16.85 -8.60 3.87
CA ILE A 63 16.34 -7.24 3.98
C ILE A 63 17.31 -6.28 3.28
N LEU A 64 16.80 -5.41 2.43
CA LEU A 64 17.48 -4.32 1.76
C LEU A 64 16.75 -3.01 2.08
N PHE A 65 17.43 -2.05 2.69
CA PHE A 65 16.83 -0.75 3.00
C PHE A 65 16.75 0.15 1.77
N THR A 66 15.63 0.85 1.64
CA THR A 66 15.30 1.76 0.54
C THR A 66 14.77 3.08 1.11
N SER A 67 14.51 4.06 0.25
CA SER A 67 13.87 5.33 0.64
C SER A 67 12.34 5.22 0.82
N GLY A 68 11.74 4.10 0.49
CA GLY A 68 10.30 3.87 0.59
C GLY A 68 9.81 2.76 -0.34
N GLY A 69 8.49 2.53 -0.34
CA GLY A 69 7.85 1.49 -1.13
C GLY A 69 8.08 1.65 -2.63
N SER A 70 8.00 2.87 -3.17
CA SER A 70 8.20 3.10 -4.60
C SER A 70 9.61 2.74 -5.09
N GLU A 71 10.66 3.00 -4.30
CA GLU A 71 12.02 2.54 -4.63
C GLU A 71 12.08 1.00 -4.56
N ALA A 72 11.48 0.40 -3.52
CA ALA A 72 11.46 -1.05 -3.36
C ALA A 72 10.75 -1.75 -4.52
N ASP A 73 9.56 -1.27 -4.94
CA ASP A 73 8.82 -1.79 -6.09
C ASP A 73 9.64 -1.70 -7.39
N ASN A 74 10.18 -0.50 -7.66
CA ASN A 74 11.01 -0.30 -8.86
C ASN A 74 12.20 -1.26 -8.88
N GLN A 75 12.90 -1.41 -7.76
CA GLN A 75 14.07 -2.28 -7.68
C GLN A 75 13.70 -3.76 -7.86
N ALA A 76 12.59 -4.20 -7.26
CA ALA A 76 12.10 -5.57 -7.44
C ALA A 76 11.76 -5.87 -8.89
N LEU A 77 10.94 -5.02 -9.52
CA LEU A 77 10.48 -5.23 -10.89
C LEU A 77 11.62 -5.19 -11.91
N LEU A 78 12.49 -4.16 -11.81
CA LEU A 78 13.61 -4.01 -12.72
C LEU A 78 14.66 -5.14 -12.58
N SER A 79 14.88 -5.61 -11.35
CA SER A 79 15.78 -6.75 -11.10
C SER A 79 15.22 -8.05 -11.66
N ALA A 80 13.92 -8.31 -11.46
CA ALA A 80 13.28 -9.50 -12.01
C ALA A 80 13.23 -9.48 -13.56
N ALA A 81 12.98 -8.31 -14.13
CA ALA A 81 13.01 -8.12 -15.58
C ALA A 81 14.40 -8.36 -16.16
N GLU A 82 15.46 -7.83 -15.53
CA GLU A 82 16.84 -8.06 -15.98
C GLU A 82 17.22 -9.55 -15.91
N LEU A 83 16.86 -10.22 -14.81
CA LEU A 83 17.05 -11.67 -14.70
C LEU A 83 16.27 -12.44 -15.76
N GLY A 84 15.03 -12.00 -16.05
CA GLY A 84 14.21 -12.56 -17.12
C GLY A 84 14.87 -12.40 -18.49
N ARG A 85 15.37 -11.20 -18.80
CA ARG A 85 16.07 -10.88 -20.04
C ARG A 85 17.28 -11.81 -20.28
N LEU A 86 18.07 -12.04 -19.22
CA LEU A 86 19.22 -12.95 -19.25
C LEU A 86 18.83 -14.41 -19.54
N LYS A 87 17.60 -14.79 -19.20
CA LYS A 87 17.05 -16.13 -19.42
C LYS A 87 16.16 -16.22 -20.68
N GLY A 88 16.08 -15.16 -21.48
CA GLY A 88 15.19 -15.10 -22.65
C GLY A 88 13.70 -15.02 -22.31
N LYS A 89 13.35 -14.65 -21.07
CA LYS A 89 11.97 -14.49 -20.60
C LYS A 89 11.60 -13.03 -20.54
N LYS A 90 10.47 -12.65 -21.14
CA LYS A 90 10.06 -11.25 -21.27
C LYS A 90 8.58 -11.01 -20.97
N HIS A 91 7.92 -11.94 -20.31
CA HIS A 91 6.52 -11.78 -19.90
C HIS A 91 6.40 -11.53 -18.41
N ILE A 92 5.56 -10.55 -18.04
CA ILE A 92 5.26 -10.16 -16.66
C ILE A 92 3.74 -10.15 -16.46
N ILE A 93 3.27 -10.71 -15.35
CA ILE A 93 1.88 -10.70 -14.97
C ILE A 93 1.69 -9.74 -13.78
N SER A 94 0.66 -8.90 -13.85
CA SER A 94 0.27 -7.98 -12.78
C SER A 94 -1.24 -7.81 -12.74
N THR A 95 -1.75 -6.87 -11.94
CA THR A 95 -3.17 -6.55 -11.88
C THR A 95 -3.48 -5.14 -12.40
N ALA A 96 -4.73 -4.92 -12.80
CA ALA A 96 -5.14 -3.62 -13.37
C ALA A 96 -5.21 -2.48 -12.34
N PHE A 97 -5.07 -2.76 -11.05
CA PHE A 97 -5.32 -1.79 -9.97
C PHE A 97 -4.13 -1.60 -9.00
N GLU A 98 -2.93 -1.95 -9.43
CA GLU A 98 -1.69 -1.77 -8.67
C GLU A 98 -1.41 -0.29 -8.37
N HIS A 99 -0.56 -0.05 -7.37
CA HIS A 99 -0.02 1.28 -7.14
C HIS A 99 0.77 1.79 -8.36
N HIS A 100 0.77 3.10 -8.59
CA HIS A 100 1.46 3.72 -9.73
C HIS A 100 2.97 3.40 -9.79
N ALA A 101 3.63 3.14 -8.66
CA ALA A 101 5.02 2.70 -8.64
C ALA A 101 5.23 1.38 -9.40
N VAL A 102 4.26 0.47 -9.33
CA VAL A 102 4.24 -0.79 -10.11
C VAL A 102 3.82 -0.51 -11.55
N LEU A 103 2.65 0.12 -11.77
CA LEU A 103 2.10 0.33 -13.13
C LEU A 103 3.04 1.15 -14.03
N HIS A 104 3.67 2.21 -13.51
CA HIS A 104 4.60 3.03 -14.30
C HIS A 104 5.91 2.29 -14.58
N SER A 105 6.38 1.45 -13.64
CA SER A 105 7.53 0.58 -13.88
C SER A 105 7.23 -0.46 -14.96
N LEU A 106 6.04 -1.05 -14.95
CA LEU A 106 5.60 -1.97 -16.01
C LEU A 106 5.53 -1.27 -17.37
N LYS A 107 4.93 -0.08 -17.47
CA LYS A 107 4.93 0.74 -18.69
C LYS A 107 6.35 1.05 -19.20
N ARG A 108 7.32 1.26 -18.30
CA ARG A 108 8.73 1.43 -18.67
C ARG A 108 9.30 0.13 -19.25
N LEU A 109 8.98 -1.01 -18.66
CA LEU A 109 9.45 -2.32 -19.13
C LEU A 109 8.83 -2.71 -20.49
N GLU A 110 7.56 -2.38 -20.74
CA GLU A 110 6.95 -2.55 -22.07
C GLU A 110 7.73 -1.81 -23.16
N LYS A 111 8.17 -0.55 -22.90
CA LYS A 111 9.03 0.21 -23.83
C LYS A 111 10.40 -0.43 -24.05
N GLN A 112 10.82 -1.33 -23.15
CA GLN A 112 12.06 -2.12 -23.25
C GLN A 112 11.84 -3.50 -23.88
N GLY A 113 10.64 -3.77 -24.40
CA GLY A 113 10.28 -4.99 -25.12
C GLY A 113 9.83 -6.15 -24.23
N PHE A 114 9.36 -5.86 -23.01
CA PHE A 114 8.60 -6.82 -22.19
C PHE A 114 7.13 -6.80 -22.59
N GLU A 115 6.47 -7.94 -22.44
CA GLU A 115 5.03 -8.05 -22.57
C GLU A 115 4.42 -8.11 -21.16
N VAL A 116 3.37 -7.31 -20.91
CA VAL A 116 2.70 -7.24 -19.62
C VAL A 116 1.25 -7.69 -19.76
N THR A 117 0.87 -8.70 -18.99
CA THR A 117 -0.54 -9.09 -18.82
C THR A 117 -1.07 -8.47 -17.54
N LEU A 118 -2.03 -7.54 -17.66
CA LEU A 118 -2.78 -7.01 -16.54
C LEU A 118 -4.05 -7.82 -16.34
N LEU A 119 -4.10 -8.59 -15.25
CA LEU A 119 -5.27 -9.38 -14.89
C LEU A 119 -6.43 -8.44 -14.50
N PRO A 120 -7.63 -8.64 -15.03
CA PRO A 120 -8.81 -7.92 -14.60
C PRO A 120 -9.15 -8.31 -13.17
N VAL A 121 -9.50 -7.31 -12.36
CA VAL A 121 -10.01 -7.51 -11.01
C VAL A 121 -11.53 -7.49 -11.02
N GLY A 122 -12.17 -8.37 -10.26
CA GLY A 122 -13.63 -8.37 -10.16
C GLY A 122 -14.15 -7.18 -9.34
N PRO A 123 -15.48 -7.04 -9.20
CA PRO A 123 -16.11 -5.93 -8.45
C PRO A 123 -15.62 -5.82 -6.98
N ASN A 124 -15.21 -6.93 -6.39
CA ASN A 124 -14.61 -6.96 -5.05
C ASN A 124 -13.13 -6.54 -5.04
N GLY A 125 -12.52 -6.23 -6.19
CA GLY A 125 -11.12 -5.85 -6.28
C GLY A 125 -10.18 -6.99 -5.85
N THR A 126 -10.32 -8.15 -6.46
CA THR A 126 -9.45 -9.31 -6.22
C THR A 126 -9.18 -10.09 -7.50
N VAL A 127 -8.09 -10.83 -7.49
CA VAL A 127 -7.75 -11.85 -8.49
C VAL A 127 -7.61 -13.20 -7.81
N THR A 128 -7.85 -14.29 -8.53
CA THR A 128 -7.69 -15.64 -8.01
C THR A 128 -6.33 -16.22 -8.39
N ALA A 129 -5.82 -17.17 -7.63
CA ALA A 129 -4.63 -17.94 -7.98
C ALA A 129 -4.82 -18.69 -9.32
N GLN A 130 -6.05 -19.11 -9.64
CA GLN A 130 -6.37 -19.74 -10.92
C GLN A 130 -6.18 -18.79 -12.11
N GLN A 131 -6.61 -17.52 -12.01
CA GLN A 131 -6.37 -16.51 -13.06
C GLN A 131 -4.86 -16.31 -13.29
N VAL A 132 -4.08 -16.27 -12.21
CA VAL A 132 -2.62 -16.17 -12.30
C VAL A 132 -2.03 -17.42 -12.99
N LYS A 133 -2.47 -18.61 -12.60
CA LYS A 133 -2.01 -19.87 -13.19
C LYS A 133 -2.28 -19.95 -14.69
N GLU A 134 -3.45 -19.53 -15.13
CA GLU A 134 -3.84 -19.51 -16.54
C GLU A 134 -3.07 -18.49 -17.37
N ALA A 135 -2.62 -17.39 -16.76
CA ALA A 135 -1.84 -16.35 -17.42
C ALA A 135 -0.34 -16.68 -17.49
N ILE A 136 0.18 -17.63 -16.69
CA ILE A 136 1.59 -18.04 -16.73
C ILE A 136 1.92 -18.72 -18.05
N ARG A 137 2.99 -18.23 -18.68
CA ARG A 137 3.54 -18.74 -19.96
C ARG A 137 4.98 -19.23 -19.74
N PRO A 138 5.56 -20.01 -20.70
CA PRO A 138 6.95 -20.45 -20.59
C PRO A 138 7.97 -19.31 -20.47
N ASP A 139 7.66 -18.14 -21.05
CA ASP A 139 8.48 -16.94 -21.02
C ASP A 139 8.11 -15.96 -19.88
N THR A 140 7.24 -16.34 -18.96
CA THR A 140 6.94 -15.52 -17.77
C THR A 140 8.13 -15.50 -16.83
N CYS A 141 8.59 -14.29 -16.46
CA CYS A 141 9.70 -14.09 -15.52
C CYS A 141 9.26 -13.57 -14.15
N LEU A 142 8.12 -12.90 -14.08
CA LEU A 142 7.63 -12.27 -12.85
C LEU A 142 6.10 -12.29 -12.79
N VAL A 143 5.57 -12.59 -11.64
CA VAL A 143 4.21 -12.21 -11.20
C VAL A 143 4.37 -11.14 -10.12
N THR A 144 3.68 -10.01 -10.27
CA THR A 144 3.67 -8.93 -9.28
C THR A 144 2.22 -8.55 -8.97
N VAL A 145 1.80 -8.78 -7.73
CA VAL A 145 0.42 -8.54 -7.27
C VAL A 145 0.50 -7.92 -5.88
N MET A 146 -0.15 -6.78 -5.68
CA MET A 146 -0.16 -6.11 -4.39
C MET A 146 -0.83 -6.97 -3.31
N TYR A 147 -0.38 -6.84 -2.07
CA TYR A 147 -0.92 -7.61 -0.95
C TYR A 147 -2.33 -7.16 -0.56
N ALA A 148 -2.53 -5.86 -0.53
CA ALA A 148 -3.82 -5.25 -0.26
C ALA A 148 -3.91 -3.88 -0.95
N ASN A 149 -5.07 -3.55 -1.49
CA ASN A 149 -5.24 -2.30 -2.24
C ASN A 149 -5.40 -1.10 -1.28
N ASN A 150 -4.63 -0.06 -1.52
CA ASN A 150 -4.58 1.17 -0.71
C ASN A 150 -5.83 2.05 -0.82
N GLU A 151 -6.64 1.88 -1.86
CA GLU A 151 -7.84 2.68 -2.07
C GLU A 151 -9.08 2.00 -1.54
N ILE A 152 -9.34 0.77 -1.97
CA ILE A 152 -10.57 0.04 -1.66
C ILE A 152 -10.41 -0.99 -0.53
N GLY A 153 -9.17 -1.22 -0.08
CA GLY A 153 -8.87 -2.07 1.08
C GLY A 153 -8.88 -3.57 0.82
N SER A 154 -9.29 -4.06 -0.35
CA SER A 154 -9.35 -5.50 -0.64
C SER A 154 -8.01 -6.19 -0.44
N ILE A 155 -8.00 -7.34 0.24
CA ILE A 155 -6.83 -8.18 0.47
C ILE A 155 -6.81 -9.27 -0.60
N LEU A 156 -5.62 -9.52 -1.18
CA LEU A 156 -5.45 -10.52 -2.23
C LEU A 156 -4.97 -11.86 -1.68
N PRO A 157 -5.23 -12.98 -2.37
CA PRO A 157 -4.88 -14.33 -1.92
C PRO A 157 -3.39 -14.62 -2.17
N ILE A 158 -2.52 -13.97 -1.39
CA ILE A 158 -1.05 -13.95 -1.61
C ILE A 158 -0.43 -15.35 -1.45
N GLU A 159 -0.87 -16.12 -0.47
CA GLU A 159 -0.35 -17.47 -0.22
C GLU A 159 -0.65 -18.40 -1.40
N GLU A 160 -1.87 -18.39 -1.91
CA GLU A 160 -2.31 -19.22 -3.04
C GLU A 160 -1.59 -18.79 -4.34
N ILE A 161 -1.43 -17.47 -4.55
CA ILE A 161 -0.69 -16.93 -5.70
C ILE A 161 0.79 -17.32 -5.61
N GLY A 162 1.39 -17.18 -4.42
CA GLY A 162 2.78 -17.57 -4.17
C GLY A 162 3.03 -19.06 -4.41
N ALA A 163 2.08 -19.92 -4.01
CA ALA A 163 2.15 -21.36 -4.27
C ALA A 163 2.14 -21.68 -5.76
N VAL A 164 1.25 -21.04 -6.54
CA VAL A 164 1.19 -21.18 -8.01
C VAL A 164 2.49 -20.73 -8.67
N CYS A 165 3.02 -19.58 -8.25
CA CYS A 165 4.28 -19.05 -8.80
C CYS A 165 5.46 -19.97 -8.50
N ARG A 166 5.53 -20.52 -7.27
CA ARG A 166 6.55 -21.49 -6.87
C ARG A 166 6.47 -22.78 -7.69
N GLU A 167 5.27 -23.35 -7.90
CA GLU A 167 5.04 -24.54 -8.72
C GLU A 167 5.53 -24.29 -10.16
N ALA A 168 5.26 -23.11 -10.73
CA ALA A 168 5.64 -22.73 -12.08
C ALA A 168 7.12 -22.29 -12.21
N GLY A 169 7.85 -22.11 -11.12
CA GLY A 169 9.23 -21.60 -11.13
C GLY A 169 9.34 -20.15 -11.62
N VAL A 170 8.32 -19.35 -11.37
CA VAL A 170 8.23 -17.93 -11.69
C VAL A 170 8.46 -17.10 -10.42
N LEU A 171 9.18 -15.99 -10.50
CA LEU A 171 9.36 -15.09 -9.36
C LEU A 171 8.05 -14.43 -8.97
N PHE A 172 7.82 -14.32 -7.66
CA PHE A 172 6.67 -13.64 -7.09
C PHE A 172 7.09 -12.43 -6.25
N HIS A 173 6.62 -11.25 -6.67
CA HIS A 173 6.73 -9.99 -5.93
C HIS A 173 5.36 -9.55 -5.43
N THR A 174 5.32 -8.96 -4.24
CA THR A 174 4.14 -8.29 -3.71
C THR A 174 4.48 -6.90 -3.17
N ASP A 175 3.73 -5.88 -3.63
CA ASP A 175 3.67 -4.60 -2.92
C ASP A 175 2.83 -4.80 -1.66
N ALA A 176 3.49 -4.90 -0.51
CA ALA A 176 2.86 -5.08 0.79
C ALA A 176 2.86 -3.79 1.64
N VAL A 177 3.01 -2.63 1.00
CA VAL A 177 3.08 -1.32 1.67
C VAL A 177 1.87 -1.06 2.57
N GLN A 178 0.67 -1.52 2.18
CA GLN A 178 -0.54 -1.38 3.00
C GLN A 178 -0.79 -2.55 3.95
N ALA A 179 -0.03 -3.65 3.84
CA ALA A 179 -0.26 -4.86 4.64
C ALA A 179 0.72 -4.98 5.82
N VAL A 180 1.98 -4.60 5.63
CA VAL A 180 3.01 -4.68 6.68
C VAL A 180 2.61 -3.83 7.89
N GLY A 181 2.66 -4.44 9.08
CA GLY A 181 2.22 -3.83 10.34
C GLY A 181 0.71 -3.91 10.59
N HIS A 182 -0.11 -4.31 9.60
CA HIS A 182 -1.56 -4.41 9.72
C HIS A 182 -2.10 -5.83 9.57
N LEU A 183 -1.38 -6.68 8.84
CA LEU A 183 -1.73 -8.07 8.56
C LEU A 183 -0.56 -8.99 8.91
N PRO A 184 -0.82 -10.26 9.32
CA PRO A 184 0.26 -11.21 9.55
C PRO A 184 0.93 -11.57 8.22
N ILE A 185 2.26 -11.45 8.19
CA ILE A 185 3.08 -11.77 7.02
C ILE A 185 4.15 -12.77 7.41
N ASP A 186 4.18 -13.90 6.70
CA ASP A 186 5.25 -14.89 6.72
C ASP A 186 5.71 -15.14 5.29
N VAL A 187 6.81 -14.50 4.91
CA VAL A 187 7.29 -14.56 3.52
C VAL A 187 7.67 -15.96 3.05
N LYS A 188 7.98 -16.88 3.99
CA LYS A 188 8.29 -18.28 3.66
C LYS A 188 7.03 -19.10 3.45
N ALA A 189 6.08 -19.03 4.37
CA ALA A 189 4.80 -19.74 4.29
C ALA A 189 4.00 -19.27 3.05
N GLN A 190 4.01 -17.97 2.78
CA GLN A 190 3.31 -17.35 1.65
C GLN A 190 4.09 -17.40 0.32
N HIS A 191 5.24 -18.09 0.29
CA HIS A 191 6.05 -18.28 -0.92
C HIS A 191 6.45 -17.00 -1.66
N ILE A 192 6.67 -15.92 -0.94
CA ILE A 192 7.04 -14.61 -1.49
C ILE A 192 8.54 -14.60 -1.82
N ASP A 193 8.93 -14.18 -3.01
CA ASP A 193 10.31 -13.99 -3.42
C ASP A 193 10.82 -12.57 -3.15
N MET A 194 9.95 -11.57 -3.32
CA MET A 194 10.24 -10.16 -3.06
C MET A 194 9.01 -9.48 -2.47
N LEU A 195 9.24 -8.60 -1.48
CA LEU A 195 8.17 -7.85 -0.82
C LEU A 195 8.61 -6.41 -0.56
N SER A 196 7.82 -5.46 -1.00
CA SER A 196 8.03 -4.02 -0.78
C SER A 196 7.27 -3.53 0.43
N LEU A 197 7.91 -2.66 1.24
CA LEU A 197 7.28 -1.99 2.38
C LEU A 197 7.77 -0.55 2.55
N SER A 198 7.00 0.26 3.30
CA SER A 198 7.30 1.66 3.58
C SER A 198 6.97 2.03 5.02
N GLY A 199 7.94 2.60 5.74
CA GLY A 199 7.85 2.84 7.19
C GLY A 199 6.68 3.72 7.59
N HIS A 200 6.36 4.73 6.78
CA HIS A 200 5.31 5.70 7.11
C HIS A 200 3.87 5.15 7.01
N LYS A 201 3.67 3.90 6.65
CA LYS A 201 2.34 3.27 6.61
C LYS A 201 1.98 2.54 7.91
N PHE A 202 2.97 2.28 8.77
CA PHE A 202 2.80 1.63 10.08
C PHE A 202 3.47 2.46 11.20
N HIS A 203 3.24 3.77 11.21
CA HIS A 203 3.71 4.72 12.21
C HIS A 203 5.23 4.89 12.34
N GLY A 204 5.98 4.49 11.32
CA GLY A 204 7.38 4.82 11.14
C GLY A 204 7.59 6.17 10.42
N PRO A 205 8.84 6.59 10.20
CA PRO A 205 9.14 7.82 9.51
C PRO A 205 8.91 7.72 7.99
N LYS A 206 8.68 8.88 7.36
CA LYS A 206 8.72 9.04 5.90
C LYS A 206 10.16 8.96 5.39
N GLY A 207 10.34 8.63 4.11
CA GLY A 207 11.66 8.61 3.49
C GLY A 207 12.50 7.38 3.84
N VAL A 208 11.87 6.31 4.33
CA VAL A 208 12.50 5.01 4.61
C VAL A 208 11.54 3.86 4.32
N GLY A 209 12.06 2.81 3.73
CA GLY A 209 11.35 1.56 3.45
C GLY A 209 12.32 0.40 3.36
N ALA A 210 11.83 -0.74 2.93
CA ALA A 210 12.67 -1.90 2.68
C ALA A 210 12.10 -2.77 1.56
N LEU A 211 13.00 -3.51 0.92
CA LEU A 211 12.71 -4.61 0.04
C LEU A 211 13.18 -5.90 0.69
N TYR A 212 12.27 -6.82 0.97
CA TYR A 212 12.62 -8.21 1.24
C TYR A 212 12.96 -8.90 -0.08
N VAL A 213 14.05 -9.65 -0.08
CA VAL A 213 14.49 -10.45 -1.24
C VAL A 213 14.92 -11.82 -0.77
N ARG A 214 14.20 -12.86 -1.17
CA ARG A 214 14.57 -14.24 -0.86
C ARG A 214 15.99 -14.55 -1.30
N GLN A 215 16.73 -15.23 -0.44
CA GLN A 215 18.10 -15.66 -0.72
C GLN A 215 18.17 -16.43 -2.06
N GLY A 216 19.12 -16.03 -2.90
CA GLY A 216 19.31 -16.62 -4.24
C GLY A 216 18.61 -15.87 -5.38
N VAL A 217 17.76 -14.89 -5.07
CA VAL A 217 17.24 -13.96 -6.09
C VAL A 217 18.25 -12.83 -6.27
N PRO A 218 18.82 -12.65 -7.47
CA PRO A 218 19.74 -11.56 -7.74
C PRO A 218 18.99 -10.22 -7.80
N ILE A 219 19.60 -9.19 -7.24
CA ILE A 219 19.08 -7.81 -7.27
C ILE A 219 20.09 -6.91 -7.96
N THR A 220 19.58 -6.15 -8.93
CA THR A 220 20.32 -5.10 -9.62
C THR A 220 20.21 -3.78 -8.83
N SER A 221 21.34 -3.07 -8.68
CA SER A 221 21.32 -1.74 -8.09
C SER A 221 20.55 -0.76 -8.98
N LEU A 222 19.70 0.07 -8.38
CA LEU A 222 19.07 1.21 -9.06
C LEU A 222 19.85 2.51 -8.83
N ILE A 223 20.54 2.59 -7.69
CA ILE A 223 21.30 3.76 -7.29
C ILE A 223 22.75 3.34 -7.24
N GLU A 224 23.51 3.76 -8.25
CA GLU A 224 24.92 3.44 -8.39
C GLU A 224 25.78 4.31 -7.45
N GLY A 225 26.88 3.75 -6.92
CA GLY A 225 27.80 4.46 -6.03
C GLY A 225 28.63 3.53 -5.15
N GLY A 226 28.64 3.81 -3.83
CA GLY A 226 29.37 3.03 -2.84
C GLY A 226 28.77 1.64 -2.58
N ALA A 227 29.47 0.83 -1.77
CA ALA A 227 29.11 -0.57 -1.50
C ALA A 227 28.06 -0.74 -0.38
N GLN A 228 27.32 0.31 -0.02
CA GLN A 228 26.26 0.23 0.99
C GLN A 228 25.23 -0.82 0.57
N GLU A 229 24.51 -1.35 1.55
CA GLU A 229 23.55 -2.45 1.31
C GLU A 229 24.16 -3.61 0.49
N ARG A 230 25.45 -3.88 0.70
CA ARG A 230 26.20 -4.95 0.01
C ARG A 230 26.29 -4.73 -1.50
N GLY A 231 26.42 -3.47 -1.93
CA GLY A 231 26.50 -3.06 -3.33
C GLY A 231 25.16 -3.12 -4.07
N LYS A 232 24.05 -3.28 -3.35
CA LYS A 232 22.71 -3.37 -3.98
C LYS A 232 21.94 -2.04 -3.95
N ARG A 233 22.38 -1.11 -3.09
CA ARG A 233 21.80 0.22 -2.99
C ARG A 233 22.82 1.18 -2.40
N ALA A 234 23.39 2.04 -3.20
CA ALA A 234 24.42 2.98 -2.79
C ALA A 234 23.86 4.17 -2.00
N GLY A 235 24.75 4.91 -1.34
CA GLY A 235 24.43 6.06 -0.51
C GLY A 235 24.40 5.70 0.98
N THR A 236 24.91 6.63 1.82
CA THR A 236 24.96 6.45 3.26
C THR A 236 23.57 6.12 3.81
N GLU A 237 23.50 5.09 4.62
CA GLU A 237 22.24 4.57 5.18
C GLU A 237 21.59 5.60 6.11
N ASN A 238 20.28 5.76 6.01
CA ASN A 238 19.47 6.57 6.92
C ASN A 238 19.27 5.84 8.25
N VAL A 239 20.35 5.71 9.05
CA VAL A 239 20.36 4.94 10.30
C VAL A 239 19.24 5.37 11.25
N PRO A 240 19.00 6.68 11.50
CA PRO A 240 17.89 7.12 12.36
C PRO A 240 16.52 6.68 11.84
N GLY A 241 16.26 6.87 10.55
CA GLY A 241 15.00 6.46 9.94
C GLY A 241 14.79 4.94 9.95
N ILE A 242 15.86 4.18 9.73
CA ILE A 242 15.83 2.70 9.73
C ILE A 242 15.58 2.17 11.15
N ALA A 243 16.23 2.72 12.17
CA ALA A 243 16.01 2.35 13.57
C ALA A 243 14.56 2.63 13.98
N ALA A 244 14.05 3.81 13.65
CA ALA A 244 12.66 4.20 13.91
C ALA A 244 11.65 3.31 13.19
N MET A 245 11.89 2.97 11.93
CA MET A 245 11.04 2.07 11.14
C MET A 245 11.00 0.67 11.76
N ALA A 246 12.14 0.14 12.17
CA ALA A 246 12.22 -1.17 12.82
C ALA A 246 11.46 -1.20 14.15
N ALA A 247 11.60 -0.15 14.98
CA ALA A 247 10.87 -0.01 16.23
C ALA A 247 9.36 0.08 16.02
N ALA A 248 8.91 0.87 15.01
CA ALA A 248 7.50 0.96 14.65
C ALA A 248 6.94 -0.39 14.19
N LEU A 249 7.69 -1.17 13.41
CA LEU A 249 7.23 -2.48 12.93
C LEU A 249 7.07 -3.49 14.08
N VAL A 250 8.01 -3.53 15.03
CA VAL A 250 7.90 -4.40 16.21
C VAL A 250 6.67 -4.05 17.03
N ASP A 251 6.43 -2.77 17.28
CA ASP A 251 5.28 -2.29 18.03
C ASP A 251 3.97 -2.67 17.32
N ALA A 252 3.90 -2.44 16.01
CA ALA A 252 2.76 -2.84 15.19
C ALA A 252 2.51 -4.36 15.22
N CYS A 253 3.57 -5.19 15.11
CA CYS A 253 3.46 -6.65 15.18
C CYS A 253 3.03 -7.14 16.57
N ALA A 254 3.55 -6.53 17.64
CA ALA A 254 3.23 -6.91 19.02
C ALA A 254 1.77 -6.65 19.39
N HIS A 255 1.16 -5.61 18.83
CA HIS A 255 -0.23 -5.21 19.12
C HIS A 255 -1.20 -5.51 17.98
N MET A 256 -0.77 -6.27 16.96
CA MET A 256 -1.51 -6.45 15.71
C MET A 256 -2.94 -6.98 15.92
N GLU A 257 -3.13 -8.01 16.72
CA GLU A 257 -4.46 -8.62 16.92
C GLU A 257 -5.40 -7.65 17.63
N GLU A 258 -4.94 -6.97 18.68
CA GLU A 258 -5.71 -5.97 19.40
C GLU A 258 -6.09 -4.79 18.50
N ASN A 259 -5.11 -4.25 17.78
CA ASN A 259 -5.31 -3.14 16.85
C ASN A 259 -6.28 -3.51 15.72
N ARG A 260 -6.12 -4.71 15.13
CA ARG A 260 -7.05 -5.21 14.10
C ARG A 260 -8.47 -5.32 14.63
N ALA A 261 -8.67 -5.90 15.80
CA ALA A 261 -10.00 -6.05 16.39
C ALA A 261 -10.66 -4.67 16.62
N LYS A 262 -9.95 -3.74 17.25
CA LYS A 262 -10.41 -2.37 17.51
C LYS A 262 -10.76 -1.63 16.21
N VAL A 263 -9.83 -1.60 15.26
CA VAL A 263 -9.98 -0.83 14.03
C VAL A 263 -11.05 -1.42 13.13
N THR A 264 -11.17 -2.74 13.08
CA THR A 264 -12.24 -3.45 12.35
C THR A 264 -13.62 -3.07 12.88
N ALA A 265 -13.80 -3.04 14.19
CA ALA A 265 -15.08 -2.64 14.80
C ALA A 265 -15.47 -1.18 14.43
N LEU A 266 -14.50 -0.26 14.42
CA LEU A 266 -14.72 1.13 14.00
C LEU A 266 -15.05 1.22 12.50
N ARG A 267 -14.33 0.49 11.66
CA ARG A 267 -14.58 0.38 10.22
C ARG A 267 -15.96 -0.14 9.91
N ASP A 268 -16.36 -1.23 10.55
CA ASP A 268 -17.67 -1.88 10.30
C ASP A 268 -18.83 -0.96 10.72
N LYS A 269 -18.66 -0.21 11.79
CA LYS A 269 -19.60 0.84 12.19
C LYS A 269 -19.73 1.93 11.12
N LEU A 270 -18.62 2.39 10.54
CA LEU A 270 -18.62 3.34 9.41
C LEU A 270 -19.32 2.77 8.18
N ILE A 271 -18.97 1.55 7.79
CA ILE A 271 -19.58 0.90 6.63
C ILE A 271 -21.09 0.78 6.81
N ALA A 272 -21.54 0.30 7.97
CA ALA A 272 -22.97 0.15 8.27
C ALA A 272 -23.73 1.48 8.20
N GLY A 273 -23.15 2.56 8.73
CA GLY A 273 -23.77 3.88 8.72
C GLY A 273 -23.77 4.53 7.35
N LEU A 274 -22.64 4.51 6.64
CA LEU A 274 -22.54 5.12 5.31
C LEU A 274 -23.38 4.39 4.26
N SER A 275 -23.59 3.09 4.40
CA SER A 275 -24.48 2.29 3.54
C SER A 275 -25.96 2.69 3.66
N GLN A 276 -26.35 3.51 4.64
CA GLN A 276 -27.71 4.04 4.73
C GLN A 276 -27.94 5.28 3.83
N ILE A 277 -26.87 5.84 3.27
CA ILE A 277 -26.99 6.98 2.35
C ILE A 277 -27.52 6.45 1.01
N PRO A 278 -28.69 6.91 0.52
CA PRO A 278 -29.20 6.45 -0.77
C PRO A 278 -28.21 6.70 -1.92
N HIS A 279 -28.22 5.83 -2.92
CA HIS A 279 -27.33 5.94 -4.08
C HIS A 279 -25.85 6.11 -3.66
N SER A 280 -25.42 5.23 -2.77
CA SER A 280 -24.04 5.06 -2.37
C SER A 280 -23.62 3.59 -2.51
N ALA A 281 -22.35 3.34 -2.72
CA ALA A 281 -21.81 1.99 -2.82
C ALA A 281 -20.48 1.85 -2.13
N LEU A 282 -20.34 0.81 -1.29
CA LEU A 282 -19.06 0.36 -0.77
C LEU A 282 -18.19 -0.18 -1.92
N ASN A 283 -16.93 0.21 -1.97
CA ASN A 283 -15.95 -0.30 -2.92
C ASN A 283 -15.03 -1.34 -2.28
N GLY A 284 -14.67 -2.36 -3.08
CA GLY A 284 -13.84 -3.47 -2.64
C GLY A 284 -14.60 -4.56 -1.91
N ASP A 285 -13.87 -5.58 -1.44
CA ASP A 285 -14.46 -6.73 -0.75
C ASP A 285 -15.10 -6.28 0.59
N PRO A 286 -16.34 -6.65 0.88
CA PRO A 286 -17.02 -6.23 2.11
C PRO A 286 -16.48 -6.92 3.37
N VAL A 287 -15.82 -8.07 3.24
CA VAL A 287 -15.36 -8.91 4.36
C VAL A 287 -13.84 -9.00 4.39
N ASN A 288 -13.23 -9.44 3.28
CA ASN A 288 -11.78 -9.65 3.18
C ASN A 288 -11.07 -8.35 2.80
N ARG A 289 -10.96 -7.44 3.77
CA ARG A 289 -10.41 -6.10 3.59
C ARG A 289 -9.53 -5.65 4.75
N LEU A 290 -8.67 -4.67 4.49
CA LEU A 290 -7.83 -4.02 5.51
C LEU A 290 -8.66 -3.54 6.70
N PRO A 291 -8.15 -3.69 7.93
CA PRO A 291 -8.89 -3.35 9.14
C PRO A 291 -9.45 -1.94 9.15
N GLY A 292 -8.69 -0.96 8.67
CA GLY A 292 -9.04 0.45 8.76
C GLY A 292 -9.59 1.09 7.49
N ASN A 293 -9.70 0.36 6.37
CA ASN A 293 -10.08 0.97 5.10
C ASN A 293 -11.59 0.95 4.85
N VAL A 294 -12.14 2.12 4.53
CA VAL A 294 -13.52 2.32 4.08
C VAL A 294 -13.48 3.18 2.82
N ASN A 295 -14.06 2.69 1.73
CA ASN A 295 -14.14 3.45 0.48
C ASN A 295 -15.56 3.37 -0.07
N PHE A 296 -16.17 4.52 -0.30
CA PHE A 296 -17.53 4.66 -0.85
C PHE A 296 -17.52 5.56 -2.08
N CYS A 297 -18.43 5.27 -3.01
CA CYS A 297 -18.87 6.23 -4.00
C CYS A 297 -20.26 6.75 -3.63
N PHE A 298 -20.49 8.04 -3.84
CA PHE A 298 -21.78 8.72 -3.68
C PHE A 298 -22.19 9.34 -5.04
N GLU A 299 -23.26 8.84 -5.63
CA GLU A 299 -23.71 9.32 -6.92
C GLU A 299 -24.22 10.76 -6.87
N GLY A 300 -23.93 11.53 -7.91
CA GLY A 300 -24.42 12.91 -8.10
C GLY A 300 -23.62 13.99 -7.39
N ILE A 301 -22.41 13.69 -6.88
CA ILE A 301 -21.51 14.67 -6.24
C ILE A 301 -20.09 14.55 -6.80
N GLU A 302 -19.28 15.59 -6.51
CA GLU A 302 -17.85 15.65 -6.78
C GLU A 302 -17.06 15.36 -5.50
N GLY A 303 -16.10 14.42 -5.56
CA GLY A 303 -15.29 14.00 -4.42
C GLY A 303 -14.42 15.13 -3.84
N GLU A 304 -13.83 15.98 -4.68
CA GLU A 304 -13.02 17.11 -4.19
C GLU A 304 -13.85 18.08 -3.35
N SER A 305 -15.07 18.42 -3.80
CA SER A 305 -15.98 19.26 -3.04
C SER A 305 -16.39 18.61 -1.70
N LEU A 306 -16.58 17.28 -1.72
CA LEU A 306 -16.86 16.51 -0.51
C LEU A 306 -15.68 16.62 0.47
N LEU A 307 -14.44 16.42 0.02
CA LEU A 307 -13.24 16.49 0.86
C LEU A 307 -13.05 17.86 1.50
N LEU A 308 -13.23 18.95 0.73
CA LEU A 308 -13.10 20.32 1.23
C LEU A 308 -14.12 20.62 2.35
N LEU A 309 -15.37 20.19 2.16
CA LEU A 309 -16.42 20.40 3.18
C LEU A 309 -16.25 19.50 4.41
N LEU A 310 -15.64 18.31 4.25
CA LEU A 310 -15.29 17.45 5.37
C LEU A 310 -14.10 18.02 6.16
N ASP A 311 -13.11 18.61 5.48
CA ASP A 311 -12.00 19.30 6.17
C ASP A 311 -12.49 20.49 6.99
N ASP A 312 -13.42 21.30 6.46
CA ASP A 312 -14.10 22.38 7.21
C ASP A 312 -14.87 21.84 8.41
N ALA A 313 -15.43 20.61 8.32
CA ALA A 313 -16.08 19.91 9.44
C ALA A 313 -15.07 19.22 10.38
N GLY A 314 -13.76 19.40 10.18
CA GLY A 314 -12.70 18.83 11.01
C GLY A 314 -12.37 17.36 10.73
N ILE A 315 -12.66 16.86 9.52
CA ILE A 315 -12.42 15.46 9.10
C ILE A 315 -11.42 15.45 7.94
N CYS A 316 -10.22 14.96 8.18
CA CYS A 316 -9.21 14.71 7.13
C CYS A 316 -9.45 13.36 6.48
N ALA A 317 -9.80 13.37 5.19
CA ALA A 317 -10.07 12.19 4.37
C ALA A 317 -9.44 12.35 2.99
N SER A 318 -9.56 11.34 2.12
CA SER A 318 -9.05 11.38 0.75
C SER A 318 -10.08 10.85 -0.24
N SER A 319 -9.95 11.20 -1.51
CA SER A 319 -10.50 10.42 -2.61
C SER A 319 -9.53 9.29 -2.96
N GLY A 320 -9.98 8.24 -3.63
CA GLY A 320 -9.11 7.14 -4.05
C GLY A 320 -7.85 7.58 -4.81
N SER A 321 -7.90 8.70 -5.52
CA SER A 321 -6.82 9.21 -6.38
C SER A 321 -5.87 10.23 -5.73
N ALA A 322 -5.67 10.20 -4.41
CA ALA A 322 -4.80 11.18 -3.69
C ALA A 322 -3.38 11.34 -4.27
N CYS A 323 -2.86 10.33 -4.99
CA CYS A 323 -1.54 10.39 -5.63
C CYS A 323 -1.54 11.10 -7.00
N THR A 324 -2.69 11.46 -7.54
CA THR A 324 -2.85 12.17 -8.82
C THR A 324 -3.53 13.52 -8.63
N SER A 325 -3.26 14.19 -7.49
CA SER A 325 -3.75 15.55 -7.22
C SER A 325 -3.40 16.48 -8.40
N GLY A 326 -4.42 16.84 -9.18
CA GLY A 326 -4.29 17.60 -10.45
C GLY A 326 -4.81 16.88 -11.70
N SER A 327 -5.16 15.59 -11.65
CA SER A 327 -5.89 14.91 -12.72
C SER A 327 -7.39 14.98 -12.44
N LEU A 328 -8.14 15.44 -13.45
CA LEU A 328 -9.61 15.39 -13.44
C LEU A 328 -10.15 13.97 -13.66
N ASP A 329 -9.29 12.99 -13.89
CA ASP A 329 -9.69 11.61 -14.12
C ASP A 329 -9.99 10.88 -12.80
N PRO A 330 -11.04 10.05 -12.78
CA PRO A 330 -11.35 9.24 -11.60
C PRO A 330 -10.28 8.17 -11.35
N SER A 331 -10.27 7.61 -10.14
CA SER A 331 -9.35 6.55 -9.76
C SER A 331 -9.36 5.36 -10.75
N HIS A 332 -8.17 4.98 -11.25
CA HIS A 332 -8.00 3.79 -12.07
C HIS A 332 -8.42 2.50 -11.33
N VAL A 333 -8.32 2.48 -9.99
CA VAL A 333 -8.75 1.37 -9.14
C VAL A 333 -10.26 1.23 -9.20
N LEU A 334 -11.01 2.34 -9.06
CA LEU A 334 -12.47 2.32 -9.11
C LEU A 334 -12.98 1.93 -10.50
N LEU A 335 -12.31 2.40 -11.56
CA LEU A 335 -12.62 1.97 -12.92
C LEU A 335 -12.31 0.47 -13.12
N ALA A 336 -11.19 -0.03 -12.58
CA ALA A 336 -10.82 -1.44 -12.68
C ALA A 336 -11.80 -2.40 -12.01
N ILE A 337 -12.47 -1.97 -10.94
CA ILE A 337 -13.54 -2.75 -10.28
C ILE A 337 -14.92 -2.56 -10.93
N GLY A 338 -14.99 -1.84 -12.06
CA GLY A 338 -16.21 -1.66 -12.84
C GLY A 338 -17.12 -0.51 -12.39
N ARG A 339 -16.63 0.44 -11.58
CA ARG A 339 -17.43 1.64 -11.28
C ARG A 339 -17.52 2.52 -12.51
N PRO A 340 -18.74 3.00 -12.87
CA PRO A 340 -18.90 3.99 -13.93
C PRO A 340 -18.10 5.27 -13.62
N HIS A 341 -17.62 5.93 -14.67
CA HIS A 341 -16.78 7.13 -14.56
C HIS A 341 -17.44 8.21 -13.68
N GLU A 342 -18.72 8.50 -13.93
CA GLU A 342 -19.51 9.52 -13.20
C GLU A 342 -19.66 9.17 -11.71
N VAL A 343 -19.79 7.87 -11.39
CA VAL A 343 -19.89 7.39 -10.01
C VAL A 343 -18.56 7.45 -9.30
N ALA A 344 -17.47 7.09 -10.00
CA ALA A 344 -16.12 7.06 -9.44
C ALA A 344 -15.61 8.45 -9.02
N HIS A 345 -16.10 9.53 -9.66
CA HIS A 345 -15.80 10.90 -9.25
C HIS A 345 -16.31 11.26 -7.85
N GLY A 346 -17.41 10.69 -7.40
CA GLY A 346 -18.00 10.92 -6.08
C GLY A 346 -17.41 10.02 -5.00
N SER A 347 -16.12 9.68 -5.06
CA SER A 347 -15.50 8.75 -4.12
C SER A 347 -14.97 9.42 -2.85
N LEU A 348 -15.08 8.70 -1.74
CA LEU A 348 -14.52 9.04 -0.43
C LEU A 348 -13.77 7.82 0.12
N ARG A 349 -12.51 8.00 0.48
CA ARG A 349 -11.75 7.03 1.28
C ARG A 349 -11.53 7.56 2.68
N LEU A 350 -11.95 6.77 3.66
CA LEU A 350 -11.63 6.94 5.07
C LEU A 350 -10.72 5.81 5.49
N SER A 351 -9.58 6.11 6.06
CA SER A 351 -8.63 5.11 6.54
C SER A 351 -8.24 5.37 7.99
N LEU A 352 -8.64 4.44 8.84
CA LEU A 352 -8.51 4.51 10.29
C LEU A 352 -7.22 3.85 10.77
N SER A 353 -6.77 4.25 11.96
CA SER A 353 -5.73 3.59 12.74
C SER A 353 -6.24 3.25 14.14
N GLU A 354 -5.43 2.55 14.91
CA GLU A 354 -5.69 2.22 16.32
C GLU A 354 -5.81 3.46 17.23
N TRP A 355 -5.42 4.62 16.74
CA TRP A 355 -5.54 5.88 17.50
C TRP A 355 -6.90 6.55 17.37
N ASN A 356 -7.68 6.15 16.35
CA ASN A 356 -9.05 6.66 16.21
C ASN A 356 -9.96 6.18 17.36
N GLN A 357 -10.91 7.05 17.74
CA GLN A 357 -11.81 6.85 18.87
C GLN A 357 -13.26 6.68 18.39
N PRO A 358 -14.10 5.97 19.14
CA PRO A 358 -15.51 5.75 18.78
C PRO A 358 -16.30 7.03 18.50
N TRP A 359 -16.06 8.11 19.27
CA TRP A 359 -16.74 9.39 19.07
C TRP A 359 -16.38 10.07 17.74
N GLU A 360 -15.19 9.80 17.20
CA GLU A 360 -14.77 10.28 15.88
C GLU A 360 -15.60 9.64 14.79
N ILE A 361 -15.90 8.36 14.92
CA ILE A 361 -16.78 7.62 14.01
C ILE A 361 -18.19 8.19 14.03
N ASP A 362 -18.73 8.50 15.23
CA ASP A 362 -20.05 9.13 15.37
C ASP A 362 -20.08 10.52 14.72
N HIS A 363 -19.00 11.28 14.81
CA HIS A 363 -18.87 12.57 14.14
C HIS A 363 -18.87 12.40 12.61
N ILE A 364 -18.07 11.47 12.07
CA ILE A 364 -18.02 11.19 10.63
C ILE A 364 -19.40 10.78 10.11
N LEU A 365 -20.10 9.88 10.83
CA LEU A 365 -21.43 9.40 10.46
C LEU A 365 -22.53 10.49 10.52
N ARG A 366 -22.31 11.56 11.26
CA ARG A 366 -23.19 12.73 11.25
C ARG A 366 -22.87 13.66 10.09
N GLU A 367 -21.60 13.95 9.85
CA GLU A 367 -21.18 14.97 8.88
C GLU A 367 -21.22 14.48 7.42
N VAL A 368 -20.79 13.25 7.12
CA VAL A 368 -20.76 12.75 5.73
C VAL A 368 -22.15 12.78 5.10
N PRO A 369 -23.23 12.27 5.71
CA PRO A 369 -24.57 12.36 5.12
C PRO A 369 -25.05 13.80 4.93
N ARG A 370 -24.74 14.71 5.88
CA ARG A 370 -25.07 16.13 5.81
C ARG A 370 -24.40 16.80 4.61
N VAL A 371 -23.10 16.56 4.42
CA VAL A 371 -22.34 17.14 3.31
C VAL A 371 -22.77 16.55 1.97
N VAL A 372 -23.02 15.25 1.87
CA VAL A 372 -23.52 14.60 0.65
C VAL A 372 -24.88 15.18 0.27
N ALA A 373 -25.81 15.33 1.22
CA ALA A 373 -27.13 15.92 0.96
C ALA A 373 -27.01 17.39 0.48
N TYR A 374 -26.13 18.17 1.10
CA TYR A 374 -25.86 19.54 0.71
C TYR A 374 -25.32 19.62 -0.74
N LEU A 375 -24.32 18.84 -1.08
CA LEU A 375 -23.75 18.81 -2.45
C LEU A 375 -24.79 18.37 -3.48
N ARG A 376 -25.59 17.35 -3.18
CA ARG A 376 -26.69 16.90 -4.05
C ARG A 376 -27.73 18.00 -4.30
N SER A 377 -28.06 18.80 -3.29
CA SER A 377 -29.02 19.90 -3.45
C SER A 377 -28.57 20.96 -4.46
N MET A 378 -27.27 21.13 -4.64
CA MET A 378 -26.68 22.08 -5.58
C MET A 378 -26.35 21.44 -6.95
N SER A 379 -26.28 20.10 -7.03
CA SER A 379 -25.82 19.38 -8.21
C SER A 379 -26.87 19.37 -9.34
N PRO A 380 -26.54 19.90 -10.54
CA PRO A 380 -27.39 19.73 -11.69
C PRO A 380 -27.58 18.26 -12.10
N VAL A 381 -26.52 17.45 -11.95
CA VAL A 381 -26.54 16.02 -12.26
C VAL A 381 -27.55 15.30 -11.36
N TRP A 382 -27.56 15.61 -10.06
CA TRP A 382 -28.52 15.04 -9.11
C TRP A 382 -29.96 15.41 -9.45
N LYS A 383 -30.21 16.65 -9.83
CA LYS A 383 -31.56 17.11 -10.29
C LYS A 383 -32.04 16.37 -11.53
N ASP A 384 -31.14 16.08 -12.48
CA ASP A 384 -31.48 15.28 -13.65
C ASP A 384 -31.77 13.81 -13.33
N LEU A 385 -31.09 13.24 -12.32
CA LEU A 385 -31.37 11.90 -11.80
C LEU A 385 -32.72 11.86 -11.08
N GLU A 386 -33.01 12.79 -10.15
CA GLU A 386 -34.31 12.86 -9.45
C GLU A 386 -35.50 13.12 -10.38
N SER A 387 -35.30 13.90 -11.43
CA SER A 387 -36.34 14.17 -12.42
C SER A 387 -36.54 13.05 -13.44
N GLY A 388 -35.74 11.98 -13.40
CA GLY A 388 -35.82 10.88 -14.35
C GLY A 388 -35.23 11.17 -15.73
N LYS A 389 -34.56 12.30 -15.93
CA LYS A 389 -33.85 12.62 -17.18
C LYS A 389 -32.60 11.76 -17.35
N LYS A 390 -31.99 11.33 -16.25
CA LYS A 390 -30.91 10.34 -16.16
C LYS A 390 -31.34 9.20 -15.27
N GLN A 391 -30.72 8.03 -15.44
CA GLN A 391 -30.93 6.86 -14.57
C GLN A 391 -29.86 6.78 -13.51
N PHE A 392 -30.24 6.39 -12.31
CA PHE A 392 -29.30 6.05 -11.26
C PHE A 392 -28.49 4.81 -11.65
N MET A 393 -27.21 4.82 -11.28
CA MET A 393 -26.26 3.72 -11.53
C MET A 393 -25.95 2.91 -10.26
N LEU A 394 -26.31 3.48 -9.06
CA LEU A 394 -26.17 2.86 -7.75
C LEU A 394 -27.51 2.62 -7.07
#